data_061156d57a8f356e1ae0e8a7fd2b6124
#
_entry.id   061156d57a8f356e1ae0e8a7fd2b6124
#
_cell.length_a   1.000
_cell.length_b   1.000
_cell.length_c   1.000
_cell.angle_alpha   90.00
_cell.angle_beta   90.00
_cell.angle_gamma   90.00
#
_symmetry.space_group_name_H-M   'P 1'
#
loop_
_entity.id
_entity.type
_entity.pdbx_description
1 polymer ?
#
loop_
_entity_poly.entity_id
_entity_poly.type
_entity_poly.pdbx_seq_one_letter_code
_entity_poly.pdbx_strand_id
1 'polypeptide(L)'
;MKIIFIRHGDPDYEHDSLTEKGVREALLLSERTANWPVTQFYCSPLGRAQKTASYTLARVGREAITHDWMKEFFYPVEDPVTGRVGVPWDFMPEYWTEIPQMYDREGWKETELYRSNPKLLPAYAEVCEGIDNILASYGYRRHHNYYLHENLSTQKGAEQPAAAQSGTPAHADNTTNTTGQTDSTIVIFCHLGVICVMMSHLLGISPALLFHSLYLAPTSVTILGTEERRGNIAQFRAQVIGDTSHLSRGGEPVSAAGYFTDVFQG
;
A
#
# COMPACT_ATOMS: atom_id res chain seq x y z
N MET A 1 -1.66 10.69 -9.51
CA MET A 1 -2.47 9.95 -8.53
C MET A 1 -1.69 9.68 -7.26
N LYS A 2 -2.34 9.62 -6.07
CA LYS A 2 -1.73 9.19 -4.80
C LYS A 2 -2.50 8.04 -4.19
N ILE A 3 -1.77 7.07 -3.64
CA ILE A 3 -2.30 5.98 -2.82
C ILE A 3 -1.76 6.17 -1.42
N ILE A 4 -2.66 6.25 -0.45
CA ILE A 4 -2.30 6.40 0.97
C ILE A 4 -2.73 5.14 1.69
N PHE A 5 -1.78 4.36 2.16
CA PHE A 5 -2.01 3.21 3.02
C PHE A 5 -1.98 3.63 4.48
N ILE A 6 -2.94 3.17 5.24
CA ILE A 6 -3.04 3.38 6.68
C ILE A 6 -3.19 2.02 7.35
N ARG A 7 -2.24 1.64 8.21
CA ARG A 7 -2.39 0.47 9.05
C ARG A 7 -3.42 0.76 10.15
N HIS A 8 -4.22 -0.25 10.52
CA HIS A 8 -5.13 -0.14 11.67
C HIS A 8 -4.40 0.32 12.94
N GLY A 9 -5.12 0.91 13.91
CA GLY A 9 -4.59 1.31 15.21
C GLY A 9 -4.17 0.11 16.08
N ASP A 10 -3.64 0.39 17.26
CA ASP A 10 -3.19 -0.64 18.20
C ASP A 10 -4.29 -1.69 18.43
N PRO A 11 -4.02 -2.99 18.10
CA PRO A 11 -5.08 -3.97 17.94
C PRO A 11 -5.46 -4.69 19.23
N ASP A 12 -6.75 -4.88 19.42
CA ASP A 12 -7.33 -5.93 20.25
C ASP A 12 -7.67 -7.12 19.32
N TYR A 13 -6.76 -8.09 19.27
CA TYR A 13 -6.92 -9.26 18.41
C TYR A 13 -8.03 -10.21 18.87
N GLU A 14 -8.36 -10.25 20.17
CA GLU A 14 -9.39 -11.11 20.72
C GLU A 14 -10.80 -10.72 20.22
N HIS A 15 -11.05 -9.40 20.11
CA HIS A 15 -12.34 -8.87 19.67
C HIS A 15 -12.31 -8.32 18.23
N ASP A 16 -11.23 -8.53 17.50
CA ASP A 16 -10.96 -7.91 16.17
C ASP A 16 -11.30 -6.41 16.17
N SER A 17 -10.79 -5.70 17.15
CA SER A 17 -11.09 -4.29 17.40
C SER A 17 -9.81 -3.49 17.72
N LEU A 18 -9.95 -2.35 18.35
CA LEU A 18 -8.85 -1.51 18.84
C LEU A 18 -8.82 -1.54 20.36
N THR A 19 -7.60 -1.51 20.92
CA THR A 19 -7.41 -1.20 22.33
C THR A 19 -7.79 0.26 22.61
N GLU A 20 -7.83 0.66 23.90
CA GLU A 20 -8.00 2.08 24.26
C GLU A 20 -6.91 2.97 23.64
N LYS A 21 -5.67 2.46 23.56
CA LYS A 21 -4.55 3.12 22.87
C LYS A 21 -4.88 3.28 21.39
N GLY A 22 -5.27 2.22 20.70
CA GLY A 22 -5.63 2.24 19.28
C GLY A 22 -6.78 3.20 18.97
N VAL A 23 -7.72 3.38 19.89
CA VAL A 23 -8.78 4.40 19.77
C VAL A 23 -8.19 5.81 19.79
N ARG A 24 -7.28 6.12 20.75
CA ARG A 24 -6.61 7.43 20.79
C ARG A 24 -5.78 7.70 19.54
N GLU A 25 -5.03 6.70 19.07
CA GLU A 25 -4.27 6.76 17.81
C GLU A 25 -5.18 7.07 16.62
N ALA A 26 -6.32 6.38 16.50
CA ALA A 26 -7.28 6.59 15.40
C ALA A 26 -7.96 7.97 15.47
N LEU A 27 -8.20 8.50 16.65
CA LEU A 27 -8.70 9.87 16.82
C LEU A 27 -7.69 10.91 16.31
N LEU A 28 -6.41 10.81 16.71
CA LEU A 28 -5.35 11.70 16.22
C LEU A 28 -5.15 11.57 14.71
N LEU A 29 -5.21 10.34 14.16
CA LEU A 29 -5.20 10.12 12.73
C LEU A 29 -6.36 10.83 12.03
N SER A 30 -7.58 10.76 12.59
CA SER A 30 -8.76 11.41 12.03
C SER A 30 -8.62 12.94 11.93
N GLU A 31 -7.92 13.57 12.88
CA GLU A 31 -7.60 14.99 12.85
C GLU A 31 -6.63 15.32 11.72
N ARG A 32 -5.61 14.51 11.55
CA ARG A 32 -4.62 14.64 10.47
C ARG A 32 -5.26 14.52 9.08
N THR A 33 -6.19 13.61 8.92
CA THR A 33 -6.80 13.27 7.62
C THR A 33 -8.00 14.15 7.24
N ALA A 34 -8.51 14.95 8.17
CA ALA A 34 -9.76 15.70 8.03
C ALA A 34 -9.84 16.61 6.78
N ASN A 35 -8.69 17.20 6.41
CA ASN A 35 -8.62 18.14 5.29
C ASN A 35 -7.90 17.58 4.06
N TRP A 36 -7.68 16.27 4.00
CA TRP A 36 -7.05 15.69 2.82
C TRP A 36 -8.03 15.66 1.64
N PRO A 37 -7.57 15.98 0.43
CA PRO A 37 -8.41 15.96 -0.77
C PRO A 37 -8.58 14.53 -1.27
N VAL A 38 -9.29 13.70 -0.50
CA VAL A 38 -9.48 12.28 -0.79
C VAL A 38 -10.61 12.07 -1.81
N THR A 39 -10.28 11.40 -2.91
CA THR A 39 -11.25 11.00 -3.94
C THR A 39 -12.11 9.84 -3.45
N GLN A 40 -11.49 8.79 -2.88
CA GLN A 40 -12.18 7.60 -2.40
C GLN A 40 -11.46 6.96 -1.22
N PHE A 41 -12.25 6.45 -0.28
CA PHE A 41 -11.79 5.62 0.84
C PHE A 41 -12.10 4.14 0.57
N TYR A 42 -11.12 3.29 0.88
CA TYR A 42 -11.24 1.84 0.86
C TYR A 42 -10.87 1.29 2.22
N CYS A 43 -11.42 0.13 2.56
CA CYS A 43 -11.17 -0.47 3.87
C CYS A 43 -11.14 -2.00 3.80
N SER A 44 -10.29 -2.61 4.61
CA SER A 44 -10.33 -4.03 4.94
C SER A 44 -11.64 -4.40 5.64
N PRO A 45 -12.18 -5.63 5.47
CA PRO A 45 -13.36 -6.09 6.19
C PRO A 45 -13.11 -6.37 7.68
N LEU A 46 -11.84 -6.46 8.14
CA LEU A 46 -11.54 -6.80 9.53
C LEU A 46 -11.88 -5.65 10.49
N GLY A 47 -12.46 -5.98 11.63
CA GLY A 47 -13.04 -5.04 12.58
C GLY A 47 -12.08 -3.96 13.06
N ARG A 48 -10.80 -4.29 13.34
CA ARG A 48 -9.78 -3.30 13.74
C ARG A 48 -9.49 -2.24 12.65
N ALA A 49 -9.53 -2.62 11.37
CA ALA A 49 -9.37 -1.68 10.27
C ALA A 49 -10.63 -0.83 10.08
N GLN A 50 -11.82 -1.45 10.14
CA GLN A 50 -13.11 -0.77 10.10
C GLN A 50 -13.23 0.26 11.23
N LYS A 51 -12.85 -0.15 12.46
CA LYS A 51 -12.88 0.75 13.62
C LYS A 51 -11.92 1.92 13.46
N THR A 52 -10.70 1.69 12.95
CA THR A 52 -9.74 2.77 12.67
C THR A 52 -10.31 3.75 11.65
N ALA A 53 -10.84 3.24 10.53
CA ALA A 53 -11.43 4.05 9.46
C ALA A 53 -12.62 4.88 9.96
N SER A 54 -13.44 4.33 10.86
CA SER A 54 -14.71 4.94 11.30
C SER A 54 -14.53 6.34 11.86
N TYR A 55 -13.44 6.63 12.58
CA TYR A 55 -13.16 7.96 13.15
C TYR A 55 -12.88 8.99 12.07
N THR A 56 -12.06 8.63 11.05
CA THR A 56 -11.81 9.49 9.88
C THR A 56 -13.09 9.69 9.08
N LEU A 57 -13.80 8.60 8.73
CA LEU A 57 -15.00 8.65 7.90
C LEU A 57 -16.13 9.46 8.54
N ALA A 58 -16.35 9.30 9.86
CA ALA A 58 -17.33 10.11 10.60
C ALA A 58 -16.98 11.59 10.58
N ARG A 59 -15.68 11.94 10.72
CA ARG A 59 -15.23 13.33 10.72
C ARG A 59 -15.41 14.02 9.37
N VAL A 60 -15.21 13.29 8.27
CA VAL A 60 -15.34 13.84 6.91
C VAL A 60 -16.71 13.62 6.27
N GLY A 61 -17.64 12.95 6.95
CA GLY A 61 -18.99 12.65 6.45
C GLY A 61 -18.98 11.74 5.20
N ARG A 62 -18.10 10.72 5.17
CA ARG A 62 -17.88 9.83 4.03
C ARG A 62 -17.96 8.37 4.44
N GLU A 63 -18.07 7.50 3.45
CA GLU A 63 -18.01 6.03 3.59
C GLU A 63 -16.82 5.47 2.85
N ALA A 64 -16.41 4.24 3.20
CA ALA A 64 -15.37 3.48 2.51
C ALA A 64 -15.96 2.29 1.76
N ILE A 65 -15.39 1.97 0.61
CA ILE A 65 -15.67 0.72 -0.09
C ILE A 65 -14.84 -0.39 0.56
N THR A 66 -15.50 -1.46 0.99
CA THR A 66 -14.84 -2.61 1.62
C THR A 66 -14.56 -3.69 0.58
N HIS A 67 -13.32 -4.23 0.59
CA HIS A 67 -12.91 -5.35 -0.24
C HIS A 67 -12.31 -6.47 0.60
N ASP A 68 -12.73 -7.71 0.38
CA ASP A 68 -12.27 -8.88 1.13
C ASP A 68 -10.77 -9.17 0.98
N TRP A 69 -10.20 -8.88 -0.17
CA TRP A 69 -8.77 -9.06 -0.43
C TRP A 69 -7.87 -8.08 0.35
N MET A 70 -8.44 -7.03 0.97
CA MET A 70 -7.70 -6.07 1.82
C MET A 70 -7.49 -6.56 3.25
N LYS A 71 -8.00 -7.75 3.63
CA LYS A 71 -7.74 -8.33 4.96
C LYS A 71 -6.25 -8.62 5.15
N GLU A 72 -5.85 -8.85 6.42
CA GLU A 72 -4.46 -9.16 6.72
C GLU A 72 -3.98 -10.38 5.92
N PHE A 73 -2.78 -10.28 5.37
CA PHE A 73 -2.15 -11.32 4.56
C PHE A 73 -1.63 -12.46 5.45
N PHE A 74 -2.57 -13.10 6.15
CA PHE A 74 -2.27 -14.16 7.11
C PHE A 74 -2.34 -15.55 6.45
N TYR A 75 -1.21 -15.98 5.89
CA TYR A 75 -1.02 -17.31 5.27
C TYR A 75 0.14 -17.99 5.96
N PRO A 76 -0.09 -18.71 7.09
CA PRO A 76 0.97 -19.21 7.94
C PRO A 76 1.86 -20.22 7.21
N VAL A 77 3.15 -20.12 7.51
CA VAL A 77 4.22 -21.02 7.07
C VAL A 77 5.07 -21.40 8.27
N GLU A 78 5.81 -22.49 8.17
CA GLU A 78 6.72 -22.95 9.23
C GLU A 78 8.09 -22.31 9.04
N ASP A 79 8.59 -21.64 10.10
CA ASP A 79 9.97 -21.12 10.12
C ASP A 79 10.95 -22.29 10.14
N PRO A 80 11.82 -22.42 9.14
CA PRO A 80 12.73 -23.56 9.05
C PRO A 80 13.81 -23.62 10.13
N VAL A 81 14.07 -22.51 10.82
CA VAL A 81 15.06 -22.45 11.91
C VAL A 81 14.43 -22.84 13.23
N THR A 82 13.26 -22.31 13.53
CA THR A 82 12.61 -22.45 14.83
C THR A 82 11.51 -23.51 14.86
N GLY A 83 11.03 -23.98 13.70
CA GLY A 83 9.87 -24.88 13.58
C GLY A 83 8.54 -24.22 13.97
N ARG A 84 8.54 -22.91 14.22
CA ARG A 84 7.33 -22.18 14.60
C ARG A 84 6.47 -21.89 13.37
N VAL A 85 5.21 -22.23 13.44
CA VAL A 85 4.22 -21.85 12.43
C VAL A 85 3.70 -20.44 12.72
N GLY A 86 3.84 -19.53 11.79
CA GLY A 86 3.48 -18.13 11.96
C GLY A 86 3.23 -17.39 10.65
N VAL A 87 3.15 -16.08 10.74
CA VAL A 87 2.96 -15.18 9.59
C VAL A 87 4.13 -15.30 8.59
N PRO A 88 3.92 -15.00 7.31
CA PRO A 88 4.96 -15.19 6.28
C PRO A 88 6.04 -14.08 6.29
N TRP A 89 6.34 -13.48 7.45
CA TRP A 89 7.31 -12.40 7.60
C TRP A 89 8.10 -12.39 8.93
N ASP A 90 7.94 -13.38 9.80
CA ASP A 90 8.65 -13.42 11.08
C ASP A 90 9.76 -14.48 11.08
N PHE A 91 10.51 -14.60 10.00
CA PHE A 91 11.59 -15.57 9.91
C PHE A 91 12.90 -15.02 10.47
N MET A 92 13.71 -15.92 11.01
CA MET A 92 15.04 -15.57 11.49
C MET A 92 15.94 -15.14 10.34
N PRO A 93 16.74 -14.06 10.55
CA PRO A 93 17.57 -13.49 9.47
C PRO A 93 18.56 -14.50 8.87
N GLU A 94 19.14 -15.39 9.67
CA GLU A 94 20.06 -16.43 9.22
C GLU A 94 19.45 -17.39 8.19
N TYR A 95 18.13 -17.44 8.08
CA TYR A 95 17.46 -18.23 7.06
C TYR A 95 17.19 -17.41 5.79
N TRP A 96 16.37 -16.36 5.91
CA TRP A 96 15.87 -15.70 4.72
C TRP A 96 16.94 -14.87 3.97
N THR A 97 17.96 -14.37 4.69
CA THR A 97 19.05 -13.57 4.06
C THR A 97 19.99 -14.42 3.22
N GLU A 98 20.08 -15.73 3.47
CA GLU A 98 20.93 -16.66 2.75
C GLU A 98 20.28 -17.23 1.47
N ILE A 99 19.01 -16.88 1.20
CA ILE A 99 18.25 -17.39 0.05
C ILE A 99 18.19 -16.32 -1.05
N PRO A 100 18.98 -16.43 -2.14
CA PRO A 100 19.01 -15.42 -3.21
C PRO A 100 17.66 -15.14 -3.83
N GLN A 101 16.77 -16.15 -3.91
CA GLN A 101 15.43 -16.02 -4.46
C GLN A 101 14.55 -15.05 -3.67
N MET A 102 14.80 -14.87 -2.35
CA MET A 102 14.08 -13.91 -1.52
C MET A 102 14.29 -12.46 -1.97
N TYR A 103 15.43 -12.18 -2.61
CA TYR A 103 15.78 -10.86 -3.13
C TYR A 103 15.26 -10.61 -4.54
N ASP A 104 14.92 -11.68 -5.26
CA ASP A 104 14.41 -11.57 -6.63
C ASP A 104 12.91 -11.32 -6.63
N ARG A 105 12.49 -10.40 -7.49
CA ARG A 105 11.09 -9.95 -7.60
C ARG A 105 10.10 -11.09 -7.88
N GLU A 106 10.50 -12.09 -8.65
CA GLU A 106 9.65 -13.23 -9.01
C GLU A 106 10.15 -14.53 -8.35
N GLY A 107 11.46 -14.63 -8.12
CA GLY A 107 12.13 -15.81 -7.59
C GLY A 107 11.65 -16.24 -6.20
N TRP A 108 11.21 -15.31 -5.35
CA TRP A 108 10.68 -15.63 -4.04
C TRP A 108 9.50 -16.62 -4.08
N LYS A 109 8.71 -16.61 -5.17
CA LYS A 109 7.59 -17.53 -5.41
C LYS A 109 8.03 -18.98 -5.58
N GLU A 110 9.30 -19.18 -5.95
CA GLU A 110 9.87 -20.51 -6.19
C GLU A 110 10.45 -21.13 -4.91
N THR A 111 10.53 -20.37 -3.82
CA THR A 111 11.06 -20.87 -2.55
C THR A 111 10.13 -21.93 -1.95
N GLU A 112 10.70 -23.00 -1.41
CA GLU A 112 9.97 -24.06 -0.74
C GLU A 112 9.09 -23.52 0.39
N LEU A 113 9.63 -22.53 1.14
CA LEU A 113 8.93 -21.88 2.23
C LEU A 113 7.56 -21.35 1.82
N TYR A 114 7.52 -20.46 0.80
CA TYR A 114 6.25 -19.85 0.40
C TYR A 114 5.34 -20.81 -0.38
N ARG A 115 5.90 -21.83 -1.00
CA ARG A 115 5.13 -22.91 -1.64
C ARG A 115 4.55 -23.89 -0.62
N SER A 116 5.07 -23.97 0.59
CA SER A 116 4.57 -24.88 1.64
C SER A 116 3.10 -24.59 2.00
N ASN A 117 2.66 -23.32 1.88
CA ASN A 117 1.25 -22.98 1.98
C ASN A 117 0.62 -22.76 0.60
N PRO A 118 -0.21 -23.72 0.10
CA PRO A 118 -0.77 -23.65 -1.25
C PRO A 118 -1.73 -22.47 -1.48
N LYS A 119 -2.18 -21.81 -0.42
CA LYS A 119 -3.09 -20.64 -0.50
C LYS A 119 -2.33 -19.32 -0.61
N LEU A 120 -1.03 -19.27 -0.28
CA LEU A 120 -0.27 -18.03 -0.19
C LEU A 120 -0.11 -17.35 -1.56
N LEU A 121 0.37 -18.07 -2.57
CA LEU A 121 0.58 -17.49 -3.90
C LEU A 121 -0.72 -17.08 -4.60
N PRO A 122 -1.82 -17.87 -4.56
CA PRO A 122 -3.11 -17.41 -5.04
C PRO A 122 -3.61 -16.15 -4.35
N ALA A 123 -3.47 -16.05 -3.02
CA ALA A 123 -3.87 -14.86 -2.28
C ALA A 123 -2.99 -13.63 -2.62
N TYR A 124 -1.69 -13.83 -2.85
CA TYR A 124 -0.82 -12.76 -3.35
C TYR A 124 -1.32 -12.23 -4.70
N ALA A 125 -1.68 -13.14 -5.62
CA ALA A 125 -2.21 -12.76 -6.93
C ALA A 125 -3.54 -12.01 -6.80
N GLU A 126 -4.44 -12.43 -5.90
CA GLU A 126 -5.71 -11.76 -5.63
C GLU A 126 -5.52 -10.31 -5.14
N VAL A 127 -4.58 -10.08 -4.23
CA VAL A 127 -4.25 -8.72 -3.76
C VAL A 127 -3.69 -7.86 -4.89
N CYS A 128 -2.79 -8.42 -5.71
CA CYS A 128 -2.22 -7.72 -6.87
C CYS A 128 -3.29 -7.34 -7.90
N GLU A 129 -4.18 -8.27 -8.23
CA GLU A 129 -5.29 -8.02 -9.14
C GLU A 129 -6.28 -7.00 -8.56
N GLY A 130 -6.57 -7.10 -7.26
CA GLY A 130 -7.46 -6.18 -6.56
C GLY A 130 -6.99 -4.73 -6.63
N ILE A 131 -5.71 -4.48 -6.36
CA ILE A 131 -5.16 -3.11 -6.47
C ILE A 131 -5.08 -2.65 -7.92
N ASP A 132 -4.72 -3.51 -8.87
CA ASP A 132 -4.71 -3.17 -10.29
C ASP A 132 -6.11 -2.83 -10.81
N ASN A 133 -7.16 -3.49 -10.36
CA ASN A 133 -8.55 -3.19 -10.70
C ASN A 133 -8.99 -1.82 -10.16
N ILE A 134 -8.59 -1.47 -8.93
CA ILE A 134 -8.83 -0.12 -8.41
C ILE A 134 -8.12 0.91 -9.29
N LEU A 135 -6.85 0.71 -9.60
CA LEU A 135 -6.06 1.63 -10.42
C LEU A 135 -6.63 1.79 -11.84
N ALA A 136 -7.11 0.71 -12.43
CA ALA A 136 -7.76 0.73 -13.75
C ALA A 136 -9.01 1.63 -13.77
N SER A 137 -9.76 1.70 -12.65
CA SER A 137 -10.91 2.62 -12.54
C SER A 137 -10.52 4.10 -12.54
N TYR A 138 -9.24 4.41 -12.29
CA TYR A 138 -8.64 5.74 -12.40
C TYR A 138 -7.81 5.93 -13.68
N GLY A 139 -7.90 4.98 -14.63
CA GLY A 139 -7.20 5.06 -15.92
C GLY A 139 -5.79 4.48 -15.93
N TYR A 140 -5.31 3.92 -14.81
CA TYR A 140 -3.97 3.32 -14.73
C TYR A 140 -4.05 1.82 -15.00
N ARG A 141 -3.71 1.40 -16.24
CA ARG A 141 -3.68 0.00 -16.64
C ARG A 141 -2.28 -0.56 -16.55
N ARG A 142 -2.12 -1.68 -15.87
CA ARG A 142 -0.82 -2.34 -15.76
C ARG A 142 -0.32 -2.84 -17.11
N HIS A 143 0.95 -2.56 -17.40
CA HIS A 143 1.69 -3.05 -18.55
C HIS A 143 3.06 -3.56 -18.10
N HIS A 144 3.20 -4.87 -17.94
CA HIS A 144 4.39 -5.48 -17.31
C HIS A 144 4.68 -4.91 -15.91
N ASN A 145 5.72 -4.10 -15.79
CA ASN A 145 6.23 -3.58 -14.51
C ASN A 145 5.96 -2.09 -14.31
N TYR A 146 5.15 -1.48 -15.16
CA TYR A 146 4.73 -0.09 -15.08
C TYR A 146 3.24 0.04 -15.45
N TYR A 147 2.71 1.22 -15.49
CA TYR A 147 1.32 1.49 -15.84
C TYR A 147 1.25 2.39 -17.07
N LEU A 148 0.23 2.17 -17.88
CA LEU A 148 -0.21 3.11 -18.90
C LEU A 148 -1.38 3.90 -18.32
N HIS A 149 -1.29 5.24 -18.39
CA HIS A 149 -2.36 6.13 -17.97
C HIS A 149 -3.20 6.52 -19.18
N GLU A 150 -4.41 5.98 -19.25
CA GLU A 150 -5.41 6.32 -20.27
C GLU A 150 -6.19 7.54 -19.79
N ASN A 151 -6.06 8.67 -20.50
CA ASN A 151 -6.94 9.82 -20.24
C ASN A 151 -8.38 9.44 -20.57
N LEU A 152 -9.20 9.20 -19.56
CA LEU A 152 -10.62 8.84 -19.70
C LEU A 152 -11.45 9.90 -20.45
N SER A 153 -10.92 11.09 -20.66
CA SER A 153 -11.54 12.18 -21.44
C SER A 153 -11.45 12.01 -22.96
N THR A 154 -10.60 11.13 -23.50
CA THR A 154 -10.37 10.96 -24.93
C THR A 154 -11.21 9.86 -25.59
N GLN A 155 -12.03 9.12 -24.86
CA GLN A 155 -12.91 8.10 -25.45
C GLN A 155 -14.22 8.63 -26.06
N LYS A 156 -14.45 9.96 -26.11
CA LYS A 156 -15.53 10.59 -26.87
C LYS A 156 -14.96 11.44 -27.98
N GLY A 157 -14.63 10.85 -29.11
CA GLY A 157 -14.38 11.62 -30.35
C GLY A 157 -13.19 11.14 -31.17
N ALA A 158 -13.46 10.25 -32.08
CA ALA A 158 -13.03 10.16 -33.50
C ALA A 158 -11.55 10.38 -33.89
N GLU A 159 -11.04 9.40 -34.57
CA GLU A 159 -10.30 9.43 -35.85
C GLU A 159 -9.76 10.80 -36.34
N GLN A 160 -8.41 10.93 -36.39
CA GLN A 160 -7.72 11.37 -37.62
C GLN A 160 -6.19 11.17 -37.46
N PRO A 161 -5.48 10.73 -38.52
CA PRO A 161 -4.05 10.50 -38.49
C PRO A 161 -3.26 11.79 -38.68
N ALA A 162 -2.31 12.10 -37.81
CA ALA A 162 -1.39 13.22 -37.96
C ALA A 162 -0.06 12.78 -38.55
N ALA A 163 0.33 13.50 -39.58
CA ALA A 163 1.56 13.38 -40.35
C ALA A 163 2.83 13.69 -39.52
N ALA A 164 3.90 12.97 -39.82
CA ALA A 164 5.24 13.16 -39.31
C ALA A 164 5.82 14.54 -39.59
N GLN A 165 6.36 15.22 -38.57
CA GLN A 165 7.32 16.30 -38.76
C GLN A 165 8.55 16.08 -37.89
N SER A 166 9.71 16.03 -38.56
CA SER A 166 11.05 15.93 -38.01
C SER A 166 11.51 17.29 -37.44
N GLY A 167 11.95 17.28 -36.16
CA GLY A 167 12.56 18.45 -35.52
C GLY A 167 13.44 18.04 -34.34
N THR A 168 14.68 18.51 -34.36
CA THR A 168 15.78 18.27 -33.41
C THR A 168 15.43 18.71 -31.99
N PRO A 169 15.92 18.02 -30.93
CA PRO A 169 15.53 18.35 -29.57
C PRO A 169 16.39 19.46 -28.97
N ALA A 170 15.75 20.58 -28.62
CA ALA A 170 16.31 21.56 -27.70
C ALA A 170 15.98 21.14 -26.26
N HIS A 171 16.93 21.29 -25.35
CA HIS A 171 16.74 21.15 -23.91
C HIS A 171 15.63 22.12 -23.45
N ALA A 172 14.50 21.59 -23.06
CA ALA A 172 13.43 22.36 -22.47
C ALA A 172 13.23 21.88 -21.01
N ASP A 173 13.41 22.81 -20.11
CA ASP A 173 12.97 22.79 -18.72
C ASP A 173 11.46 22.56 -18.72
N ASN A 174 11.00 21.39 -18.31
CA ASN A 174 9.62 20.99 -18.44
C ASN A 174 8.90 21.04 -17.08
N THR A 175 8.66 22.27 -16.59
CA THR A 175 7.65 22.57 -15.58
C THR A 175 6.40 23.13 -16.27
N THR A 176 5.68 22.31 -17.04
CA THR A 176 4.31 22.64 -17.44
C THR A 176 3.39 21.52 -16.97
N ASN A 177 2.77 21.75 -15.81
CA ASN A 177 1.54 21.10 -15.39
C ASN A 177 0.49 21.37 -16.48
N THR A 178 0.23 20.38 -17.33
CA THR A 178 -0.89 20.42 -18.28
C THR A 178 -2.18 20.17 -17.51
N THR A 179 -2.85 21.24 -17.30
CA THR A 179 -4.23 21.52 -16.89
C THR A 179 -5.26 20.42 -17.20
N GLY A 180 -6.01 20.02 -16.19
CA GLY A 180 -7.35 19.47 -16.31
C GLY A 180 -7.63 18.14 -15.64
N GLN A 181 -6.64 17.43 -15.13
CA GLN A 181 -6.84 16.18 -14.41
C GLN A 181 -6.68 16.43 -12.90
N THR A 182 -7.78 16.34 -12.15
CA THR A 182 -7.73 16.35 -10.69
C THR A 182 -6.89 15.17 -10.21
N ASP A 183 -5.79 15.44 -9.57
CA ASP A 183 -4.87 14.42 -9.04
C ASP A 183 -5.62 13.55 -8.00
N SER A 184 -6.07 12.37 -8.43
CA SER A 184 -6.88 11.47 -7.60
C SER A 184 -6.06 10.97 -6.42
N THR A 185 -6.63 11.05 -5.23
CA THR A 185 -6.04 10.52 -3.99
C THR A 185 -6.98 9.46 -3.41
N ILE A 186 -6.50 8.25 -3.23
CA ILE A 186 -7.23 7.18 -2.54
C ILE A 186 -6.58 6.87 -1.20
N VAL A 187 -7.40 6.54 -0.21
CA VAL A 187 -6.96 6.12 1.12
C VAL A 187 -7.43 4.70 1.37
N ILE A 188 -6.54 3.82 1.81
CA ILE A 188 -6.81 2.40 2.08
C ILE A 188 -6.47 2.10 3.54
N PHE A 189 -7.48 1.80 4.35
CA PHE A 189 -7.30 1.33 5.73
C PHE A 189 -7.18 -0.19 5.74
N CYS A 190 -6.02 -0.71 6.14
CA CYS A 190 -5.74 -2.15 6.11
C CYS A 190 -4.66 -2.57 7.12
N HIS A 191 -3.76 -3.49 6.78
CA HIS A 191 -2.85 -4.18 7.69
C HIS A 191 -1.44 -4.23 7.13
N LEU A 192 -0.45 -4.57 7.98
CA LEU A 192 0.97 -4.57 7.61
C LEU A 192 1.27 -5.50 6.41
N GLY A 193 0.88 -6.77 6.50
CA GLY A 193 1.24 -7.74 5.47
C GLY A 193 0.62 -7.42 4.11
N VAL A 194 -0.67 -7.07 4.06
CA VAL A 194 -1.33 -6.69 2.80
C VAL A 194 -0.79 -5.37 2.23
N ILE A 195 -0.36 -4.41 3.07
CA ILE A 195 0.35 -3.20 2.60
C ILE A 195 1.66 -3.60 1.91
N CYS A 196 2.45 -4.49 2.54
CA CYS A 196 3.70 -4.98 1.95
C CYS A 196 3.46 -5.69 0.61
N VAL A 197 2.40 -6.48 0.47
CA VAL A 197 2.03 -7.11 -0.81
C VAL A 197 1.70 -6.06 -1.88
N MET A 198 0.84 -5.09 -1.57
CA MET A 198 0.49 -4.02 -2.51
C MET A 198 1.73 -3.18 -2.89
N MET A 199 2.56 -2.81 -1.91
CA MET A 199 3.80 -2.06 -2.17
C MET A 199 4.78 -2.88 -3.03
N SER A 200 4.94 -4.17 -2.75
CA SER A 200 5.76 -5.10 -3.56
C SER A 200 5.35 -5.04 -5.02
N HIS A 201 4.06 -5.20 -5.28
CA HIS A 201 3.48 -5.19 -6.62
C HIS A 201 3.66 -3.84 -7.34
N LEU A 202 3.39 -2.73 -6.64
CA LEU A 202 3.46 -1.38 -7.20
C LEU A 202 4.89 -0.89 -7.45
N LEU A 203 5.82 -1.25 -6.57
CA LEU A 203 7.22 -0.79 -6.61
C LEU A 203 8.15 -1.76 -7.33
N GLY A 204 7.70 -3.00 -7.59
CA GLY A 204 8.51 -4.03 -8.23
C GLY A 204 9.63 -4.58 -7.33
N ILE A 205 9.39 -4.67 -6.03
CA ILE A 205 10.31 -5.17 -5.01
C ILE A 205 9.81 -6.51 -4.51
N SER A 206 10.69 -7.46 -4.21
CA SER A 206 10.28 -8.73 -3.59
C SER A 206 9.49 -8.48 -2.31
N PRO A 207 8.31 -9.12 -2.11
CA PRO A 207 7.54 -8.95 -0.87
C PRO A 207 8.32 -9.46 0.36
N ALA A 208 9.19 -10.43 0.21
CA ALA A 208 10.05 -10.93 1.29
C ALA A 208 10.91 -9.81 1.89
N LEU A 209 11.45 -8.91 1.05
CA LEU A 209 12.23 -7.76 1.52
C LEU A 209 11.37 -6.78 2.31
N LEU A 210 10.17 -6.48 1.82
CA LEU A 210 9.28 -5.54 2.51
C LEU A 210 8.76 -6.13 3.82
N PHE A 211 8.43 -7.41 3.84
CA PHE A 211 7.98 -8.12 5.03
C PHE A 211 8.99 -8.07 6.18
N HIS A 212 10.28 -8.26 5.87
CA HIS A 212 11.32 -8.35 6.89
C HIS A 212 12.05 -7.01 7.17
N SER A 213 11.86 -6.00 6.32
CA SER A 213 12.61 -4.74 6.44
C SER A 213 11.76 -3.54 6.84
N LEU A 214 10.42 -3.66 6.77
CA LEU A 214 9.54 -2.55 7.10
C LEU A 214 8.75 -2.84 8.38
N TYR A 215 8.85 -1.93 9.33
CA TYR A 215 7.89 -1.81 10.40
C TYR A 215 6.97 -0.61 10.13
N LEU A 216 5.72 -0.88 9.83
CA LEU A 216 4.68 0.13 9.71
C LEU A 216 3.86 0.13 11.00
N ALA A 217 4.10 1.08 11.89
CA ALA A 217 3.42 1.17 13.18
C ALA A 217 1.88 1.30 13.03
N PRO A 218 1.10 0.91 14.02
CA PRO A 218 -0.33 1.21 14.08
C PRO A 218 -0.63 2.68 13.76
N THR A 219 -1.67 2.92 12.96
CA THR A 219 -2.08 4.21 12.36
C THR A 219 -1.04 4.91 11.49
N SER A 220 0.11 4.30 11.24
CA SER A 220 1.11 4.91 10.35
C SER A 220 0.57 5.11 8.94
N VAL A 221 1.11 6.14 8.30
CA VAL A 221 0.73 6.61 6.97
C VAL A 221 1.87 6.32 5.99
N THR A 222 1.59 5.58 4.93
CA THR A 222 2.51 5.34 3.81
C THR A 222 1.89 5.89 2.54
N ILE A 223 2.64 6.69 1.78
CA ILE A 223 2.14 7.37 0.58
C ILE A 223 2.96 6.95 -0.63
N LEU A 224 2.29 6.39 -1.62
CA LEU A 224 2.84 6.21 -2.96
C LEU A 224 2.24 7.23 -3.92
N GLY A 225 3.07 7.81 -4.77
CA GLY A 225 2.63 8.72 -5.83
C GLY A 225 3.00 8.17 -7.20
N THR A 226 2.16 8.42 -8.20
CA THR A 226 2.52 8.17 -9.59
C THR A 226 3.50 9.24 -10.08
N GLU A 227 4.50 8.80 -10.81
CA GLU A 227 5.37 9.65 -11.61
C GLU A 227 5.10 9.31 -13.08
N GLU A 228 4.63 10.29 -13.82
CA GLU A 228 4.31 10.16 -15.24
C GLU A 228 5.37 10.84 -16.08
N ARG A 229 5.93 10.11 -17.02
CA ARG A 229 6.98 10.61 -17.93
C ARG A 229 6.67 10.19 -19.35
N ARG A 230 7.03 11.04 -20.33
CA ARG A 230 6.93 10.76 -21.78
C ARG A 230 5.57 10.20 -22.21
N GLY A 231 4.56 11.03 -22.17
CA GLY A 231 3.22 10.65 -22.57
C GLY A 231 2.42 10.04 -21.44
N ASN A 232 2.08 8.76 -21.55
CA ASN A 232 1.17 8.08 -20.63
C ASN A 232 1.85 6.97 -19.80
N ILE A 233 3.17 6.93 -19.74
CA ILE A 233 3.91 5.93 -18.93
C ILE A 233 3.99 6.42 -17.49
N ALA A 234 3.46 5.64 -16.57
CA ALA A 234 3.43 5.92 -15.15
C ALA A 234 4.11 4.81 -14.33
N GLN A 235 4.79 5.20 -13.26
CA GLN A 235 5.31 4.30 -12.22
C GLN A 235 5.00 4.85 -10.84
N PHE A 236 4.94 3.98 -9.84
CA PHE A 236 4.77 4.39 -8.44
C PHE A 236 6.12 4.62 -7.76
N ARG A 237 6.15 5.63 -6.89
CA ARG A 237 7.26 5.90 -5.97
C ARG A 237 6.75 6.10 -4.56
N ALA A 238 7.47 5.56 -3.58
CA ALA A 238 7.21 5.86 -2.18
C ALA A 238 7.66 7.29 -1.86
N GLN A 239 6.73 8.13 -1.42
CA GLN A 239 6.98 9.49 -0.97
C GLN A 239 7.15 9.55 0.54
N VAL A 240 6.39 8.70 1.25
CA VAL A 240 6.39 8.60 2.71
C VAL A 240 6.23 7.13 3.08
N ILE A 241 6.96 6.64 4.07
CA ILE A 241 6.83 5.28 4.59
C ILE A 241 6.69 5.35 6.11
N GLY A 242 5.58 4.85 6.63
CA GLY A 242 5.38 4.62 8.06
C GLY A 242 5.33 5.88 8.93
N ASP A 243 4.90 7.03 8.41
CA ASP A 243 4.87 8.29 9.16
C ASP A 243 3.80 8.27 10.26
N THR A 244 4.23 8.52 11.48
CA THR A 244 3.42 8.59 12.71
C THR A 244 3.37 9.98 13.32
N SER A 245 3.70 11.04 12.58
CA SER A 245 3.80 12.41 13.09
C SER A 245 2.53 12.94 13.78
N HIS A 246 1.36 12.39 13.50
CA HIS A 246 0.12 12.72 14.20
C HIS A 246 0.12 12.21 15.66
N LEU A 247 0.82 11.09 15.93
CA LEU A 247 0.93 10.55 17.30
C LEU A 247 1.82 11.44 18.15
N SER A 248 3.02 11.78 17.69
CA SER A 248 3.94 12.65 18.43
C SER A 248 3.36 14.05 18.67
N ARG A 249 2.65 14.63 17.69
CA ARG A 249 1.94 15.91 17.86
C ARG A 249 0.82 15.82 18.90
N GLY A 250 0.16 14.68 19.02
CA GLY A 250 -0.89 14.43 20.00
C GLY A 250 -0.39 13.93 21.35
N GLY A 251 0.93 13.74 21.52
CA GLY A 251 1.52 13.20 22.75
C GLY A 251 1.22 11.71 22.99
N GLU A 252 0.80 10.97 21.97
CA GLU A 252 0.55 9.54 22.06
C GLU A 252 1.80 8.77 21.62
N PRO A 253 2.36 7.88 22.48
CA PRO A 253 3.52 7.07 22.10
C PRO A 253 3.21 6.11 20.95
N VAL A 254 4.16 5.91 20.03
CA VAL A 254 4.04 4.95 18.95
C VAL A 254 3.91 3.54 19.53
N SER A 255 2.92 2.77 19.06
CA SER A 255 2.73 1.38 19.46
C SER A 255 3.81 0.48 18.86
N ALA A 256 4.26 -0.51 19.63
CA ALA A 256 5.15 -1.59 19.19
C ALA A 256 4.40 -2.86 18.73
N ALA A 257 3.08 -2.79 18.53
CA ALA A 257 2.30 -3.97 18.13
C ALA A 257 2.78 -4.59 16.81
N GLY A 258 3.26 -5.84 16.89
CA GLY A 258 3.86 -6.56 15.76
C GLY A 258 5.34 -6.20 15.52
N TYR A 259 6.05 -5.70 16.53
CA TYR A 259 7.48 -5.45 16.52
C TYR A 259 8.13 -6.06 17.76
N PHE A 260 9.37 -6.52 17.66
CA PHE A 260 10.03 -7.31 18.69
C PHE A 260 11.00 -6.51 19.56
N THR A 261 11.07 -5.20 19.38
CA THR A 261 11.93 -4.29 20.13
C THR A 261 11.25 -2.95 20.36
N ASP A 262 11.89 -2.07 21.12
CA ASP A 262 11.38 -0.72 21.36
C ASP A 262 11.33 0.10 20.09
N VAL A 263 10.25 0.85 19.93
CA VAL A 263 10.04 1.77 18.80
C VAL A 263 10.58 3.15 19.18
N PHE A 264 11.31 3.78 18.26
CA PHE A 264 11.72 5.17 18.42
C PHE A 264 10.50 6.08 18.55
N GLN A 265 10.47 6.91 19.60
CA GLN A 265 9.29 7.70 19.95
C GLN A 265 9.27 9.12 19.35
N GLY A 266 10.33 9.57 18.69
CA GLY A 266 10.42 10.77 17.88
C GLY A 266 10.26 12.10 18.62
#